data_a44d3c8601838fb01fea3c6499936f61
#
_entry.id   a44d3c8601838fb01fea3c6499936f61
#
_cell.length_a   1.000
_cell.length_b   1.000
_cell.length_c   1.000
_cell.angle_alpha   90.00
_cell.angle_beta   90.00
_cell.angle_gamma   90.00
#
_symmetry.space_group_name_H-M   'P 1'
#
loop_
_entity.id
_entity.type
_entity.pdbx_description
1 polymer ?
#
loop_
_entity_poly.entity_id
_entity_poly.type
_entity_poly.pdbx_seq_one_letter_code
_entity_poly.pdbx_strand_id
1 'polypeptide(L)'
;MLNPQTRPGGADSAEKTMIEAIARLRLVRARYNGAEMELAPHMLFSRHGDLFVSALNTTKNWRSEEERRLGHFKLAGLSDVALHGEPFTPLPDYDGTTPREGDERVFSVEVPGA
;
A
#
# COMPACT_ATOMS: atom_id res chain seq x y z
N MET A 1 -7.51 -32.54 1.06
CA MET A 1 -7.14 -32.00 1.34
C MET A 1 -7.17 -30.76 1.51
N LEU A 2 -7.09 -30.30 2.22
CA LEU A 2 -7.20 -29.16 2.42
C LEU A 2 -6.26 -28.35 2.01
N ASN A 3 -6.45 -27.37 1.74
CA ASN A 3 -5.64 -26.58 1.15
C ASN A 3 -5.33 -25.43 1.92
N PRO A 4 -4.26 -25.30 2.57
CA PRO A 4 -3.96 -24.18 3.41
C PRO A 4 -3.85 -22.90 2.64
N GLN A 5 -3.54 -23.02 1.43
CA GLN A 5 -3.38 -21.79 0.70
C GLN A 5 -4.68 -21.12 0.44
N THR A 6 -5.75 -21.77 0.77
CA THR A 6 -7.00 -21.11 0.60
C THR A 6 -7.33 -20.19 1.76
N ARG A 7 -6.43 -20.09 2.75
CA ARG A 7 -6.69 -19.17 3.82
C ARG A 7 -6.80 -17.79 3.31
N PRO A 8 -7.92 -17.12 3.50
CA PRO A 8 -8.05 -15.75 3.04
C PRO A 8 -7.28 -14.82 3.96
N GLY A 9 -6.90 -13.70 3.44
CA GLY A 9 -6.30 -12.67 4.25
C GLY A 9 -4.88 -12.88 4.68
N GLY A 10 -4.20 -13.84 4.12
CA GLY A 10 -2.79 -14.02 4.42
C GLY A 10 -1.94 -12.93 3.80
N ALA A 11 -0.69 -12.83 4.25
CA ALA A 11 0.23 -11.81 3.75
C ALA A 11 0.42 -11.94 2.26
N ASP A 12 0.44 -13.17 1.73
CA ASP A 12 0.57 -13.37 0.30
C ASP A 12 -0.57 -12.75 -0.47
N SER A 13 -1.78 -12.89 0.06
CA SER A 13 -2.95 -12.32 -0.57
C SER A 13 -2.90 -10.79 -0.55
N ALA A 14 -2.49 -10.22 0.55
CA ALA A 14 -2.35 -8.78 0.67
C ALA A 14 -1.27 -8.27 -0.27
N GLU A 15 -0.16 -9.01 -0.39
CA GLU A 15 0.92 -8.60 -1.28
C GLU A 15 0.44 -8.57 -2.72
N LYS A 16 -0.26 -9.59 -3.17
CA LYS A 16 -0.76 -9.62 -4.55
C LYS A 16 -1.72 -8.48 -4.81
N THR A 17 -2.61 -8.22 -3.87
CA THR A 17 -3.58 -7.14 -4.03
C THR A 17 -2.87 -5.79 -4.10
N MET A 18 -1.85 -5.59 -3.27
CA MET A 18 -1.11 -4.34 -3.30
C MET A 18 -0.34 -4.16 -4.60
N ILE A 19 0.26 -5.23 -5.11
CA ILE A 19 0.97 -5.14 -6.37
C ILE A 19 0.02 -4.77 -7.49
N GLU A 20 -1.14 -5.40 -7.53
CA GLU A 20 -2.13 -5.09 -8.55
C GLU A 20 -2.61 -3.65 -8.43
N ALA A 21 -2.86 -3.20 -7.22
CA ALA A 21 -3.34 -1.84 -6.99
C ALA A 21 -2.30 -0.81 -7.41
N ILE A 22 -1.04 -1.07 -7.08
CA ILE A 22 0.04 -0.16 -7.47
C ILE A 22 0.18 -0.14 -9.00
N ALA A 23 0.16 -1.29 -9.62
CA ALA A 23 0.34 -1.38 -11.06
C ALA A 23 -0.79 -0.69 -11.81
N ARG A 24 -1.99 -0.74 -11.28
CA ARG A 24 -3.17 -0.19 -11.95
C ARG A 24 -3.59 1.17 -11.42
N LEU A 25 -2.89 1.69 -10.43
CA LEU A 25 -3.24 2.97 -9.79
C LEU A 25 -4.66 2.93 -9.24
N ARG A 26 -4.93 1.89 -8.44
CA ARG A 26 -6.26 1.72 -7.85
C ARG A 26 -6.19 1.78 -6.35
N LEU A 27 -7.25 2.30 -5.73
CA LEU A 27 -7.36 2.34 -4.29
C LEU A 27 -7.61 0.94 -3.74
N VAL A 28 -7.17 0.72 -2.51
CA VAL A 28 -7.50 -0.50 -1.78
C VAL A 28 -8.22 -0.15 -0.50
N ARG A 29 -9.05 -1.07 -0.03
CA ARG A 29 -9.69 -0.96 1.26
C ARG A 29 -9.05 -1.98 2.17
N ALA A 30 -8.80 -1.61 3.41
CA ALA A 30 -8.12 -2.50 4.35
C ALA A 30 -8.48 -2.12 5.78
N ARG A 31 -8.22 -3.02 6.71
CA ARG A 31 -8.34 -2.75 8.14
C ARG A 31 -6.98 -2.71 8.77
N TYR A 32 -6.76 -1.73 9.61
CA TYR A 32 -5.51 -1.58 10.32
C TYR A 32 -5.86 -1.17 11.75
N ASN A 33 -5.45 -1.97 12.72
CA ASN A 33 -5.77 -1.74 14.13
C ASN A 33 -7.28 -1.58 14.34
N GLY A 34 -8.06 -2.40 13.65
CA GLY A 34 -9.50 -2.39 13.83
C GLY A 34 -10.23 -1.29 13.08
N ALA A 35 -9.53 -0.39 12.42
CA ALA A 35 -10.17 0.70 11.70
C ALA A 35 -10.12 0.42 10.20
N GLU A 36 -11.25 0.60 9.55
CA GLU A 36 -11.32 0.45 8.11
C GLU A 36 -10.82 1.72 7.45
N MET A 37 -10.03 1.58 6.39
CA MET A 37 -9.49 2.73 5.71
C MET A 37 -9.33 2.45 4.23
N GLU A 38 -9.24 3.52 3.47
CA GLU A 38 -9.01 3.45 2.04
C GLU A 38 -7.60 3.99 1.78
N LEU A 39 -6.82 3.23 1.06
CA LEU A 39 -5.41 3.57 0.86
C LEU A 39 -5.09 3.69 -0.61
N ALA A 40 -4.24 4.65 -0.94
CA ALA A 40 -3.66 4.79 -2.28
C ALA A 40 -2.22 4.30 -2.19
N PRO A 41 -1.97 3.03 -2.55
CA PRO A 41 -0.64 2.46 -2.34
C PRO A 41 0.33 2.94 -3.41
N HIS A 42 1.49 3.42 -2.97
CA HIS A 42 2.51 3.95 -3.88
C HIS A 42 3.71 3.02 -4.02
N MET A 43 4.07 2.32 -2.98
CA MET A 43 5.27 1.48 -3.00
C MET A 43 5.15 0.33 -2.03
N LEU A 44 5.60 -0.84 -2.48
CA LEU A 44 5.79 -1.98 -1.63
C LEU A 44 7.29 -2.10 -1.38
N PHE A 45 7.69 -2.18 -0.13
CA PHE A 45 9.11 -2.25 0.20
C PHE A 45 9.34 -3.19 1.37
N SER A 46 10.57 -3.62 1.55
CA SER A 46 10.90 -4.47 2.67
C SER A 46 11.83 -3.75 3.63
N ARG A 47 11.66 -4.05 4.90
CA ARG A 47 12.48 -3.50 5.97
C ARG A 47 12.70 -4.60 6.99
N HIS A 48 13.95 -4.99 7.19
CA HIS A 48 14.30 -6.06 8.13
C HIS A 48 13.53 -7.35 7.83
N GLY A 49 13.34 -7.64 6.55
CA GLY A 49 12.66 -8.88 6.16
C GLY A 49 11.14 -8.81 6.17
N ASP A 50 10.55 -7.72 6.61
CA ASP A 50 9.10 -7.57 6.62
C ASP A 50 8.66 -6.68 5.47
N LEU A 51 7.48 -6.98 4.93
CA LEU A 51 6.91 -6.17 3.85
C LEU A 51 6.07 -5.04 4.41
N PHE A 52 6.25 -3.88 3.82
CA PHE A 52 5.48 -2.67 4.17
C PHE A 52 4.92 -2.07 2.89
N VAL A 53 3.85 -1.32 3.03
CA VAL A 53 3.33 -0.52 1.93
C VAL A 53 3.35 0.95 2.32
N SER A 54 3.83 1.78 1.39
CA SER A 54 3.80 3.22 1.55
C SER A 54 2.55 3.69 0.84
N ALA A 55 1.60 4.24 1.57
CA ALA A 55 0.28 4.54 1.02
C ALA A 55 -0.30 5.80 1.64
N LEU A 56 -1.11 6.48 0.86
CA LEU A 56 -1.85 7.63 1.36
C LEU A 56 -3.19 7.16 1.89
N ASN A 57 -3.48 7.50 3.14
CA ASN A 57 -4.78 7.18 3.73
C ASN A 57 -5.79 8.23 3.27
N THR A 58 -6.63 7.88 2.31
CA THR A 58 -7.58 8.82 1.73
C THR A 58 -8.79 9.04 2.61
N THR A 59 -8.97 8.20 3.64
CA THR A 59 -10.08 8.41 4.58
C THR A 59 -9.72 9.38 5.69
N LYS A 60 -8.46 9.73 5.83
CA LYS A 60 -8.04 10.70 6.81
C LYS A 60 -8.46 12.09 6.37
N ASN A 61 -8.85 12.90 7.34
CA ASN A 61 -9.31 14.26 7.04
C ASN A 61 -8.12 15.20 6.94
N TRP A 62 -7.58 15.35 5.75
CA TRP A 62 -6.43 16.22 5.52
C TRP A 62 -6.92 17.67 5.37
N ARG A 63 -6.19 18.61 5.98
CA ARG A 63 -6.59 20.01 5.91
C ARG A 63 -6.35 20.61 4.53
N SER A 64 -5.32 20.14 3.84
CA SER A 64 -4.99 20.62 2.51
C SER A 64 -4.27 19.53 1.77
N GLU A 65 -4.14 19.69 0.46
CA GLU A 65 -3.41 18.71 -0.33
C GLU A 65 -1.94 18.70 0.01
N GLU A 66 -1.40 19.84 0.42
CA GLU A 66 0.02 19.90 0.78
C GLU A 66 0.33 19.16 2.05
N GLU A 67 -0.66 18.92 2.90
CA GLU A 67 -0.44 18.19 4.14
C GLU A 67 -0.45 16.69 3.95
N ARG A 68 -0.90 16.21 2.82
CA ARG A 68 -1.01 14.78 2.61
C ARG A 68 0.36 14.12 2.65
N ARG A 69 0.46 13.01 3.36
CA ARG A 69 1.71 12.28 3.55
C ARG A 69 1.46 10.80 3.40
N LEU A 70 2.45 10.11 2.86
CA LEU A 70 2.41 8.67 2.83
C LEU A 70 2.67 8.10 4.20
N GLY A 71 1.85 7.15 4.60
CA GLY A 71 2.09 6.39 5.80
C GLY A 71 2.71 5.06 5.44
N HIS A 72 3.36 4.43 6.39
CA HIS A 72 3.99 3.13 6.17
C HIS A 72 3.24 2.09 6.99
N PHE A 73 2.68 1.11 6.31
CA PHE A 73 1.85 0.10 6.95
C PHE A 73 2.51 -1.27 6.75
N LYS A 74 2.72 -1.97 7.85
CA LYS A 74 3.26 -3.32 7.75
C LYS A 74 2.17 -4.21 7.17
N LEU A 75 2.50 -4.96 6.13
CA LEU A 75 1.50 -5.77 5.46
C LEU A 75 0.85 -6.76 6.42
N ALA A 76 1.62 -7.34 7.31
CA ALA A 76 1.08 -8.30 8.26
C ALA A 76 0.07 -7.68 9.23
N GLY A 77 0.07 -6.36 9.35
CA GLY A 77 -0.88 -5.66 10.21
C GLY A 77 -2.17 -5.26 9.50
N LEU A 78 -2.23 -5.47 8.20
CA LEU A 78 -3.44 -5.15 7.44
C LEU A 78 -4.29 -6.41 7.29
N SER A 79 -5.59 -6.24 7.39
CA SER A 79 -6.51 -7.34 7.16
C SER A 79 -7.61 -6.89 6.20
N ASP A 80 -8.31 -7.86 5.64
CA ASP A 80 -9.42 -7.61 4.71
C ASP A 80 -9.02 -6.68 3.57
N VAL A 81 -7.82 -6.91 3.03
CA VAL A 81 -7.29 -6.08 1.96
C VAL A 81 -8.01 -6.43 0.66
N ALA A 82 -8.62 -5.44 0.04
CA ALA A 82 -9.41 -5.67 -1.17
C ALA A 82 -9.23 -4.50 -2.14
N LEU A 83 -9.17 -4.83 -3.42
CA LEU A 83 -9.10 -3.81 -4.45
C LEU A 83 -10.43 -3.06 -4.48
N HIS A 84 -10.35 -1.75 -4.44
CA HIS A 84 -11.57 -0.95 -4.39
C HIS A 84 -12.09 -0.61 -5.78
N GLY A 85 -11.20 -0.50 -6.75
CA GLY A 85 -11.62 -0.22 -8.11
C GLY A 85 -11.55 1.23 -8.52
N GLU A 86 -11.52 2.15 -7.59
CA GLU A 86 -11.40 3.57 -7.91
C GLU A 86 -9.94 3.91 -8.21
N PRO A 87 -9.70 4.75 -9.21
CA PRO A 87 -8.33 5.14 -9.51
C PRO A 87 -7.82 6.21 -8.56
N PHE A 88 -6.50 6.32 -8.48
CA PHE A 88 -5.89 7.43 -7.76
C PHE A 88 -4.73 7.98 -8.58
N THR A 89 -4.35 9.21 -8.26
CA THR A 89 -3.18 9.85 -8.85
C THR A 89 -2.09 9.88 -7.79
N PRO A 90 -0.87 9.46 -8.13
CA PRO A 90 0.21 9.52 -7.14
C PRO A 90 0.45 10.93 -6.65
N LEU A 91 0.94 11.04 -5.43
CA LEU A 91 1.26 12.35 -4.87
C LEU A 91 2.29 13.04 -5.77
N PRO A 92 2.14 14.35 -5.98
CA PRO A 92 3.02 15.05 -6.94
C PRO A 92 4.48 15.03 -6.57
N ASP A 93 4.81 14.96 -5.30
CA ASP A 93 6.20 14.96 -4.88
C ASP A 93 6.76 13.56 -4.65
N TYR A 94 6.01 12.52 -5.01
CA TYR A 94 6.49 11.15 -4.87
C TYR A 94 7.57 10.90 -5.92
N ASP A 95 8.74 10.46 -5.49
CA ASP A 95 9.88 10.26 -6.38
C ASP A 95 10.38 8.83 -6.44
N GLY A 96 9.73 7.91 -5.74
CA GLY A 96 10.13 6.50 -5.79
C GLY A 96 11.24 6.10 -4.86
N THR A 97 11.73 7.02 -4.03
CA THR A 97 12.76 6.66 -3.05
C THR A 97 12.12 5.91 -1.90
N THR A 98 12.89 4.99 -1.31
CA THR A 98 12.40 4.26 -0.15
C THR A 98 12.38 5.19 1.06
N PRO A 99 11.51 4.90 2.05
CA PRO A 99 11.35 5.81 3.19
C PRO A 99 12.58 5.95 4.07
N ARG A 100 13.35 4.89 4.23
CA ARG A 100 14.54 4.92 5.08
C ARG A 100 15.69 4.24 4.39
N GLU A 101 16.87 4.66 4.78
CA GLU A 101 18.08 4.00 4.31
C GLU A 101 18.03 2.54 4.74
N GLY A 102 18.39 1.64 3.84
CA GLY A 102 18.33 0.22 4.11
C GLY A 102 17.05 -0.46 3.70
N ASP A 103 15.99 0.31 3.46
CA ASP A 103 14.77 -0.27 2.90
C ASP A 103 15.01 -0.71 1.47
N GLU A 104 14.33 -1.77 1.05
CA GLU A 104 14.45 -2.28 -0.31
C GLU A 104 13.12 -2.17 -1.02
N ARG A 105 13.13 -1.50 -2.16
CA ARG A 105 11.92 -1.35 -2.95
C ARG A 105 11.60 -2.67 -3.63
N VAL A 106 10.36 -3.12 -3.48
CA VAL A 106 9.90 -4.32 -4.15
C VAL A 106 9.09 -3.96 -5.40
N PHE A 107 8.21 -2.99 -5.30
CA PHE A 107 7.36 -2.58 -6.41
C PHE A 107 6.84 -1.17 -6.14
N SER A 108 6.72 -0.37 -7.18
CA SER A 108 6.35 1.03 -7.00
C SER A 108 5.55 1.52 -8.19
N VAL A 109 4.72 2.55 -7.98
CA VAL A 109 4.11 3.23 -9.11
C VAL A 109 5.23 3.85 -9.94
N GLU A 110 4.97 4.01 -11.22
CA GLU A 110 5.95 4.64 -12.10
C GLU A 110 6.07 6.10 -11.77
N VAL A 111 7.30 6.60 -11.84
CA VAL A 111 7.59 7.99 -11.57
C VAL A 111 7.96 8.63 -12.88
N PRO A 112 7.17 9.60 -13.38
CA PRO A 112 7.48 10.23 -14.65
C PRO A 112 8.85 10.91 -14.62
N GLY A 113 9.60 10.74 -15.69
CA GLY A 113 10.90 11.37 -15.78
C GLY A 113 12.01 10.73 -15.00
N ALA A 114 11.74 9.58 -14.41
CA ALA A 114 12.76 8.88 -13.61
C ALA A 114 13.66 8.04 -14.50
#